data_239845bf1cea8e88aa6a1d5b88c5739e
#
_entry.id   239845bf1cea8e88aa6a1d5b88c5739e
#
_cell.length_a   1.000
_cell.length_b   1.000
_cell.length_c   1.000
_cell.angle_alpha   90.00
_cell.angle_beta   90.00
_cell.angle_gamma   90.00
#
_symmetry.space_group_name_H-M   'P 1'
#
loop_
_entity.id
_entity.type
_entity.pdbx_description
1 polymer ?
#
loop_
_entity_poly.entity_id
_entity_poly.type
_entity_poly.pdbx_seq_one_letter_code
_entity_poly.pdbx_strand_id
1 'polypeptide(L)'
;MPLFHCKKPFHCKKLLWPPANHAVALLVSQNQPNIHSDTPLPLMNIKAFAEQTGVSAHTLRYYEKIGLLQVQRNQSGHRVFSNKDLEWITFILRLKDTGMPLQHIIEYAEFRAQGDSTMAERQQLLQQHRDILQARIARELEHLQVLDNKIGYYRQLTGKV
;
A
#
# COMPACT_ATOMS: atom_id res chain seq x y z
N MET A 1 27.42 26.26 42.58
CA MET A 1 26.35 25.97 41.59
C MET A 1 26.55 26.87 40.40
N PRO A 2 26.98 26.37 39.24
CA PRO A 2 26.91 27.15 38.00
C PRO A 2 25.82 26.54 37.09
N LEU A 3 24.91 27.41 36.68
CA LEU A 3 23.86 27.21 35.69
C LEU A 3 24.46 26.99 34.29
N PHE A 4 24.33 25.79 33.73
CA PHE A 4 24.64 25.57 32.34
C PHE A 4 23.44 26.03 31.47
N HIS A 5 23.64 27.21 30.86
CA HIS A 5 22.77 27.75 29.82
C HIS A 5 23.12 27.09 28.48
N CYS A 6 22.37 26.09 28.07
CA CYS A 6 22.50 25.55 26.70
C CYS A 6 21.60 26.34 25.75
N LYS A 7 22.18 27.41 25.17
CA LYS A 7 21.57 28.14 24.04
C LYS A 7 22.13 27.59 22.74
N LYS A 8 21.36 26.76 22.00
CA LYS A 8 21.49 26.71 20.53
C LYS A 8 20.13 26.29 19.95
N PRO A 9 19.50 27.11 19.10
CA PRO A 9 18.32 26.69 18.35
C PRO A 9 18.76 25.73 17.24
N PHE A 10 18.29 24.50 17.32
CA PHE A 10 18.36 23.55 16.19
C PHE A 10 17.60 24.17 15.03
N HIS A 11 18.34 24.59 14.02
CA HIS A 11 17.78 24.87 12.70
C HIS A 11 17.17 23.58 12.17
N CYS A 12 15.86 23.49 12.26
CA CYS A 12 15.07 22.50 11.55
C CYS A 12 15.18 22.83 10.05
N LYS A 13 16.23 22.34 9.38
CA LYS A 13 16.26 22.29 7.93
C LYS A 13 15.09 21.41 7.53
N LYS A 14 14.05 22.02 6.97
CA LYS A 14 13.03 21.34 6.18
C LYS A 14 13.77 20.35 5.28
N LEU A 15 13.73 19.08 5.64
CA LEU A 15 14.03 18.01 4.70
C LEU A 15 12.96 18.12 3.63
N LEU A 16 13.25 18.86 2.57
CA LEU A 16 12.53 18.72 1.32
C LEU A 16 12.72 17.26 0.93
N TRP A 17 11.63 16.50 1.01
CA TRP A 17 11.48 15.21 0.36
C TRP A 17 11.96 15.38 -1.09
N PRO A 18 12.91 14.57 -1.56
CA PRO A 18 13.26 14.62 -2.98
C PRO A 18 11.99 14.35 -3.77
N PRO A 19 11.72 15.06 -4.86
CA PRO A 19 10.57 14.80 -5.69
C PRO A 19 10.60 13.31 -6.06
N ALA A 20 9.47 12.65 -5.84
CA ALA A 20 9.27 11.24 -6.21
C ALA A 20 9.94 11.00 -7.56
N ASN A 21 10.86 10.03 -7.59
CA ASN A 21 11.66 9.72 -8.76
C ASN A 21 10.78 9.76 -10.00
N HIS A 22 11.03 10.71 -10.90
CA HIS A 22 10.30 10.88 -12.16
C HIS A 22 10.24 9.59 -12.98
N ALA A 23 11.17 8.68 -12.75
CA ALA A 23 11.19 7.36 -13.35
C ALA A 23 10.03 6.45 -12.90
N VAL A 24 9.60 6.52 -11.63
CA VAL A 24 8.45 5.73 -11.14
C VAL A 24 7.13 6.36 -11.60
N ALA A 25 7.07 7.70 -11.67
CA ALA A 25 5.92 8.40 -12.21
C ALA A 25 5.76 8.15 -13.72
N LEU A 26 6.85 8.07 -14.49
CA LEU A 26 6.84 7.76 -15.91
C LEU A 26 6.45 6.30 -16.20
N LEU A 27 6.87 5.34 -15.37
CA LEU A 27 6.45 3.95 -15.51
C LEU A 27 4.96 3.73 -15.18
N VAL A 28 4.41 4.50 -14.25
CA VAL A 28 2.97 4.47 -13.94
C VAL A 28 2.17 5.19 -15.03
N SER A 29 2.73 6.25 -15.66
CA SER A 29 2.05 7.01 -16.72
C SER A 29 2.03 6.32 -18.07
N GLN A 30 2.97 5.40 -18.36
CA GLN A 30 3.05 4.74 -19.66
C GLN A 30 2.21 3.46 -19.76
N ASN A 31 1.63 2.98 -18.68
CA ASN A 31 0.79 1.78 -18.67
C ASN A 31 -0.61 2.04 -18.11
N GLN A 32 -1.10 3.27 -18.19
CA GLN A 32 -2.52 3.53 -17.99
C GLN A 32 -3.23 3.22 -19.31
N PRO A 33 -4.07 2.17 -19.35
CA PRO A 33 -4.96 1.99 -20.49
C PRO A 33 -5.86 3.23 -20.56
N ASN A 34 -5.99 3.80 -21.74
CA ASN A 34 -6.80 4.96 -22.06
C ASN A 34 -8.25 4.72 -21.58
N ILE A 35 -8.64 5.38 -20.45
CA ILE A 35 -9.91 5.12 -19.74
C ILE A 35 -11.11 5.77 -20.47
N HIS A 36 -11.00 6.08 -21.74
CA HIS A 36 -12.08 6.67 -22.55
C HIS A 36 -12.60 5.74 -23.65
N SER A 37 -12.38 4.42 -23.54
CA SER A 37 -13.15 3.49 -24.36
C SER A 37 -14.30 2.93 -23.52
N ASP A 38 -15.52 3.36 -23.79
CA ASP A 38 -16.79 2.82 -23.28
C ASP A 38 -17.06 1.35 -23.71
N THR A 39 -16.02 0.63 -24.08
CA THR A 39 -16.13 -0.79 -24.39
C THR A 39 -16.07 -1.56 -23.08
N PRO A 40 -17.14 -2.26 -22.67
CA PRO A 40 -17.08 -3.11 -21.49
C PRO A 40 -16.02 -4.18 -21.73
N LEU A 41 -14.91 -4.06 -20.99
CA LEU A 41 -13.83 -5.05 -21.06
C LEU A 41 -14.37 -6.44 -20.71
N PRO A 42 -13.90 -7.50 -21.38
CA PRO A 42 -14.46 -8.83 -21.22
C PRO A 42 -14.33 -9.29 -19.77
N LEU A 43 -15.44 -9.83 -19.25
CA LEU A 43 -15.47 -10.44 -17.93
C LEU A 43 -14.49 -11.62 -17.88
N MET A 44 -13.65 -11.65 -16.85
CA MET A 44 -12.65 -12.69 -16.65
C MET A 44 -13.20 -13.83 -15.81
N ASN A 45 -12.83 -15.07 -16.14
CA ASN A 45 -13.03 -16.19 -15.24
C ASN A 45 -11.99 -16.20 -14.10
N ILE A 46 -12.20 -17.03 -13.08
CA ILE A 46 -11.32 -17.06 -11.90
C ILE A 46 -9.87 -17.46 -12.24
N LYS A 47 -9.63 -18.24 -13.29
CA LYS A 47 -8.27 -18.64 -13.70
C LYS A 47 -7.52 -17.45 -14.27
N ALA A 48 -8.09 -16.75 -15.25
CA ALA A 48 -7.51 -15.56 -15.85
C ALA A 48 -7.31 -14.44 -14.81
N PHE A 49 -8.26 -14.25 -13.90
CA PHE A 49 -8.17 -13.27 -12.83
C PHE A 49 -7.04 -13.61 -11.82
N ALA A 50 -6.88 -14.90 -11.49
CA ALA A 50 -5.80 -15.39 -10.64
C ALA A 50 -4.41 -15.16 -11.29
N GLU A 51 -4.29 -15.44 -12.58
CA GLU A 51 -3.06 -15.22 -13.35
C GLU A 51 -2.70 -13.72 -13.38
N GLN A 52 -3.68 -12.86 -13.61
CA GLN A 52 -3.47 -11.41 -13.72
C GLN A 52 -3.14 -10.74 -12.38
N THR A 53 -3.72 -11.22 -11.29
CA THR A 53 -3.51 -10.65 -9.94
C THR A 53 -2.36 -11.26 -9.16
N GLY A 54 -1.84 -12.42 -9.60
CA GLY A 54 -0.89 -13.22 -8.83
C GLY A 54 -1.50 -13.89 -7.58
N VAL A 55 -2.82 -13.82 -7.42
CA VAL A 55 -3.54 -14.40 -6.26
C VAL A 55 -4.13 -15.76 -6.62
N SER A 56 -3.89 -16.78 -5.80
CA SER A 56 -4.43 -18.10 -6.08
C SER A 56 -5.97 -18.13 -6.14
N ALA A 57 -6.54 -18.98 -6.98
CA ALA A 57 -7.99 -19.15 -7.04
C ALA A 57 -8.62 -19.57 -5.69
N HIS A 58 -7.85 -20.26 -4.84
CA HIS A 58 -8.25 -20.59 -3.46
C HIS A 58 -8.38 -19.33 -2.61
N THR A 59 -7.37 -18.44 -2.65
CA THR A 59 -7.37 -17.18 -1.91
C THR A 59 -8.48 -16.25 -2.39
N LEU A 60 -8.77 -16.21 -3.70
CA LEU A 60 -9.89 -15.43 -4.25
C LEU A 60 -11.25 -15.90 -3.73
N ARG A 61 -11.46 -17.23 -3.65
CA ARG A 61 -12.69 -17.79 -3.04
C ARG A 61 -12.78 -17.48 -1.55
N TYR A 62 -11.65 -17.49 -0.86
CA TYR A 62 -11.59 -17.09 0.54
C TYR A 62 -11.96 -15.62 0.71
N TYR A 63 -11.43 -14.73 -0.14
CA TYR A 63 -11.76 -13.31 -0.10
C TYR A 63 -13.26 -13.03 -0.40
N GLU A 64 -13.86 -13.78 -1.31
CA GLU A 64 -15.30 -13.75 -1.52
C GLU A 64 -16.04 -14.19 -0.25
N LYS A 65 -15.61 -15.29 0.39
CA LYS A 65 -16.25 -15.84 1.61
C LYS A 65 -16.22 -14.87 2.79
N ILE A 66 -15.13 -14.09 2.95
CA ILE A 66 -14.98 -13.12 4.05
C ILE A 66 -15.46 -11.71 3.69
N GLY A 67 -16.13 -11.53 2.56
CA GLY A 67 -16.72 -10.25 2.14
C GLY A 67 -15.76 -9.25 1.52
N LEU A 68 -14.49 -9.58 1.31
CA LEU A 68 -13.53 -8.69 0.66
C LEU A 68 -13.79 -8.52 -0.85
N LEU A 69 -14.38 -9.52 -1.50
CA LEU A 69 -14.74 -9.48 -2.91
C LEU A 69 -16.23 -9.77 -3.07
N GLN A 70 -16.92 -8.94 -3.84
CA GLN A 70 -18.28 -9.18 -4.27
C GLN A 70 -18.24 -9.66 -5.73
N VAL A 71 -18.32 -10.97 -5.93
CA VAL A 71 -18.11 -11.59 -7.24
C VAL A 71 -19.44 -11.88 -7.92
N GLN A 72 -19.60 -11.39 -9.15
CA GLN A 72 -20.75 -11.69 -9.98
C GLN A 72 -20.67 -13.11 -10.54
N ARG A 73 -21.84 -13.64 -10.96
CA ARG A 73 -21.94 -14.94 -11.61
C ARG A 73 -22.59 -14.79 -12.97
N ASN A 74 -22.10 -15.55 -13.95
CA ASN A 74 -22.74 -15.63 -15.25
C ASN A 74 -24.00 -16.52 -15.20
N GLN A 75 -24.70 -16.63 -16.33
CA GLN A 75 -25.91 -17.44 -16.46
C GLN A 75 -25.71 -18.93 -16.09
N SER A 76 -24.49 -19.45 -16.24
CA SER A 76 -24.10 -20.81 -15.87
C SER A 76 -23.62 -20.93 -14.40
N GLY A 77 -23.78 -19.90 -13.59
CA GLY A 77 -23.39 -19.91 -12.17
C GLY A 77 -21.87 -19.73 -11.90
N HIS A 78 -21.05 -19.58 -12.94
CA HIS A 78 -19.61 -19.40 -12.77
C HIS A 78 -19.26 -17.96 -12.37
N ARG A 79 -18.21 -17.81 -11.55
CA ARG A 79 -17.65 -16.52 -11.13
C ARG A 79 -17.10 -15.75 -12.32
N VAL A 80 -17.43 -14.46 -12.39
CA VAL A 80 -16.91 -13.53 -13.39
C VAL A 80 -16.39 -12.28 -12.69
N PHE A 81 -15.26 -11.80 -13.16
CA PHE A 81 -14.54 -10.67 -12.57
C PHE A 81 -14.41 -9.55 -13.61
N SER A 82 -14.63 -8.35 -13.17
CA SER A 82 -14.50 -7.12 -13.95
C SER A 82 -13.16 -6.42 -13.70
N ASN A 83 -12.86 -5.38 -14.47
CA ASN A 83 -11.71 -4.51 -14.19
C ASN A 83 -11.84 -3.77 -12.86
N LYS A 84 -13.06 -3.43 -12.44
CA LYS A 84 -13.28 -2.83 -11.11
C LYS A 84 -12.87 -3.79 -9.98
N ASP A 85 -13.06 -5.10 -10.18
CA ASP A 85 -12.59 -6.11 -9.25
C ASP A 85 -11.07 -6.24 -9.28
N LEU A 86 -10.45 -6.07 -10.46
CA LEU A 86 -8.99 -6.05 -10.60
C LEU A 86 -8.36 -4.86 -9.87
N GLU A 87 -8.89 -3.67 -10.05
CA GLU A 87 -8.44 -2.47 -9.32
C GLU A 87 -8.60 -2.64 -7.81
N TRP A 88 -9.73 -3.18 -7.40
CA TRP A 88 -10.06 -3.41 -6.01
C TRP A 88 -9.12 -4.43 -5.35
N ILE A 89 -8.90 -5.59 -5.96
CA ILE A 89 -7.98 -6.60 -5.42
C ILE A 89 -6.55 -6.07 -5.36
N THR A 90 -6.12 -5.30 -6.37
CA THR A 90 -4.80 -4.65 -6.38
C THR A 90 -4.64 -3.71 -5.20
N PHE A 91 -5.66 -2.94 -4.87
CA PHE A 91 -5.66 -2.08 -3.69
C PHE A 91 -5.60 -2.87 -2.38
N ILE A 92 -6.39 -3.94 -2.24
CA ILE A 92 -6.33 -4.86 -1.08
C ILE A 92 -4.92 -5.41 -0.89
N LEU A 93 -4.27 -5.87 -1.96
CA LEU A 93 -2.91 -6.41 -1.90
C LEU A 93 -1.91 -5.35 -1.40
N ARG A 94 -2.01 -4.12 -1.88
CA ARG A 94 -1.19 -3.01 -1.37
C ARG A 94 -1.39 -2.74 0.11
N LEU A 95 -2.63 -2.76 0.60
CA LEU A 95 -2.89 -2.61 2.04
C LEU A 95 -2.25 -3.75 2.85
N LYS A 96 -2.32 -4.99 2.36
CA LYS A 96 -1.65 -6.14 2.97
C LYS A 96 -0.13 -5.99 2.96
N ASP A 97 0.46 -5.58 1.86
CA ASP A 97 1.91 -5.39 1.72
C ASP A 97 2.44 -4.31 2.67
N THR A 98 1.64 -3.28 2.95
CA THR A 98 1.96 -2.29 3.98
C THR A 98 1.77 -2.80 5.41
N GLY A 99 1.26 -4.02 5.58
CA GLY A 99 1.02 -4.65 6.88
C GLY A 99 -0.28 -4.23 7.57
N MET A 100 -1.27 -3.75 6.81
CA MET A 100 -2.59 -3.49 7.38
C MET A 100 -3.24 -4.78 7.86
N PRO A 101 -3.75 -4.86 9.11
CA PRO A 101 -4.44 -6.03 9.61
C PRO A 101 -5.64 -6.40 8.74
N LEU A 102 -5.83 -7.71 8.49
CA LEU A 102 -6.92 -8.19 7.65
C LEU A 102 -8.30 -7.70 8.12
N GLN A 103 -8.49 -7.61 9.43
CA GLN A 103 -9.74 -7.10 10.02
C GLN A 103 -10.04 -5.66 9.57
N HIS A 104 -9.05 -4.78 9.55
CA HIS A 104 -9.24 -3.39 9.08
C HIS A 104 -9.48 -3.32 7.58
N ILE A 105 -8.92 -4.27 6.80
CA ILE A 105 -9.20 -4.35 5.36
C ILE A 105 -10.65 -4.79 5.13
N ILE A 106 -11.17 -5.72 5.92
CA ILE A 106 -12.57 -6.15 5.88
C ILE A 106 -13.49 -4.97 6.24
N GLU A 107 -13.21 -4.26 7.33
CA GLU A 107 -13.97 -3.08 7.74
C GLU A 107 -13.99 -2.00 6.65
N TYR A 108 -12.84 -1.76 6.00
CA TYR A 108 -12.78 -0.86 4.86
C TYR A 108 -13.66 -1.34 3.69
N ALA A 109 -13.68 -2.64 3.41
CA ALA A 109 -14.53 -3.24 2.37
C ALA A 109 -16.02 -3.10 2.70
N GLU A 110 -16.41 -3.27 3.96
CA GLU A 110 -17.78 -3.07 4.44
C GLU A 110 -18.21 -1.60 4.29
N PHE A 111 -17.37 -0.64 4.66
CA PHE A 111 -17.65 0.78 4.44
C PHE A 111 -17.77 1.10 2.94
N ARG A 112 -16.89 0.53 2.11
CA ARG A 112 -16.97 0.72 0.67
C ARG A 112 -18.28 0.19 0.07
N ALA A 113 -18.78 -0.93 0.55
CA ALA A 113 -20.03 -1.52 0.11
C ALA A 113 -21.26 -0.64 0.45
N GLN A 114 -21.17 0.18 1.50
CA GLN A 114 -22.21 1.13 1.90
C GLN A 114 -22.23 2.41 1.04
N GLY A 115 -21.24 2.60 0.15
CA GLY A 115 -21.18 3.71 -0.78
C GLY A 115 -20.54 4.98 -0.22
N ASP A 116 -20.97 6.13 -0.78
CA ASP A 116 -20.30 7.42 -0.53
C ASP A 116 -20.56 8.01 0.86
N SER A 117 -21.61 7.57 1.53
CA SER A 117 -21.93 7.99 2.90
C SER A 117 -20.84 7.64 3.92
N THR A 118 -19.95 6.71 3.60
CA THR A 118 -18.85 6.23 4.46
C THR A 118 -17.46 6.70 4.02
N MET A 119 -17.39 7.78 3.25
CA MET A 119 -16.09 8.31 2.79
C MET A 119 -15.20 8.76 3.95
N ALA A 120 -15.79 9.36 5.00
CA ALA A 120 -15.05 9.84 6.16
C ALA A 120 -14.46 8.68 6.97
N GLU A 121 -15.22 7.62 7.19
CA GLU A 121 -14.79 6.41 7.90
C GLU A 121 -13.66 5.70 7.15
N ARG A 122 -13.79 5.57 5.82
CA ARG A 122 -12.74 5.01 4.97
C ARG A 122 -11.45 5.84 5.03
N GLN A 123 -11.58 7.16 4.97
CA GLN A 123 -10.44 8.06 5.09
C GLN A 123 -9.77 7.91 6.45
N GLN A 124 -10.53 7.84 7.53
CA GLN A 124 -10.01 7.69 8.89
C GLN A 124 -9.23 6.38 9.07
N LEU A 125 -9.75 5.25 8.58
CA LEU A 125 -9.04 3.96 8.61
C LEU A 125 -7.69 4.02 7.88
N LEU A 126 -7.67 4.60 6.69
CA LEU A 126 -6.44 4.74 5.91
C LEU A 126 -5.45 5.70 6.59
N GLN A 127 -5.93 6.78 7.20
CA GLN A 127 -5.09 7.73 7.93
C GLN A 127 -4.43 7.07 9.14
N GLN A 128 -5.19 6.33 9.94
CA GLN A 128 -4.66 5.59 11.10
C GLN A 128 -3.58 4.59 10.67
N HIS A 129 -3.85 3.82 9.61
CA HIS A 129 -2.87 2.87 9.10
C HIS A 129 -1.61 3.56 8.58
N ARG A 130 -1.76 4.67 7.85
CA ARG A 130 -0.65 5.50 7.38
C ARG A 130 0.24 5.96 8.54
N ASP A 131 -0.35 6.44 9.63
CA ASP A 131 0.39 6.96 10.77
C ASP A 131 1.19 5.83 11.47
N ILE A 132 0.58 4.65 11.61
CA ILE A 132 1.26 3.45 12.13
C ILE A 132 2.43 3.04 11.21
N LEU A 133 2.21 3.02 9.90
CA LEU A 133 3.23 2.69 8.91
C LEU A 133 4.38 3.69 8.96
N GLN A 134 4.07 4.99 9.05
CA GLN A 134 5.05 6.07 9.12
C GLN A 134 5.92 5.96 10.37
N ALA A 135 5.33 5.67 11.53
CA ALA A 135 6.06 5.44 12.78
C ALA A 135 6.98 4.19 12.69
N ARG A 136 6.51 3.12 12.02
CA ARG A 136 7.35 1.93 11.78
C ARG A 136 8.54 2.25 10.89
N ILE A 137 8.32 2.95 9.78
CA ILE A 137 9.40 3.36 8.87
C ILE A 137 10.43 4.23 9.59
N ALA A 138 9.99 5.19 10.41
CA ALA A 138 10.90 6.04 11.16
C ALA A 138 11.82 5.23 12.08
N ARG A 139 11.27 4.23 12.79
CA ARG A 139 12.03 3.32 13.66
C ARG A 139 13.03 2.47 12.87
N GLU A 140 12.64 1.94 11.72
CA GLU A 140 13.54 1.16 10.87
C GLU A 140 14.70 2.00 10.33
N LEU A 141 14.46 3.28 10.02
CA LEU A 141 15.51 4.21 9.62
C LEU A 141 16.50 4.50 10.77
N GLU A 142 16.03 4.60 12.00
CA GLU A 142 16.91 4.72 13.19
C GLU A 142 17.79 3.47 13.34
N HIS A 143 17.25 2.27 13.17
CA HIS A 143 18.01 1.02 13.21
C HIS A 143 19.07 0.96 12.10
N LEU A 144 18.72 1.38 10.89
CA LEU A 144 19.66 1.50 9.77
C LEU A 144 20.83 2.43 10.12
N GLN A 145 20.56 3.58 10.70
CA GLN A 145 21.60 4.54 11.10
C GLN A 145 22.59 3.93 12.11
N VAL A 146 22.10 3.13 13.06
CA VAL A 146 22.96 2.42 14.04
C VAL A 146 23.89 1.43 13.32
N LEU A 147 23.37 0.68 12.34
CA LEU A 147 24.16 -0.25 11.53
C LEU A 147 25.21 0.48 10.69
N ASP A 148 24.84 1.58 10.04
CA ASP A 148 25.74 2.37 9.22
C ASP A 148 26.89 2.95 10.06
N ASN A 149 26.62 3.42 11.26
CA ASN A 149 27.63 3.90 12.19
C ASN A 149 28.62 2.77 12.55
N LYS A 150 28.13 1.54 12.80
CA LYS A 150 28.99 0.40 13.12
C LYS A 150 29.81 -0.05 11.92
N ILE A 151 29.23 -0.06 10.74
CA ILE A 151 29.94 -0.37 9.49
C ILE A 151 31.05 0.68 9.24
N GLY A 152 30.75 1.97 9.44
CA GLY A 152 31.72 3.05 9.32
C GLY A 152 32.91 2.88 10.27
N TYR A 153 32.65 2.52 11.53
CA TYR A 153 33.69 2.22 12.51
C TYR A 153 34.61 1.09 12.03
N TYR A 154 34.06 -0.02 11.54
CA TYR A 154 34.88 -1.13 11.03
C TYR A 154 35.68 -0.76 9.78
N ARG A 155 35.11 0.02 8.86
CA ARG A 155 35.83 0.51 7.68
C ARG A 155 37.08 1.30 8.07
N GLN A 156 36.99 2.17 9.08
CA GLN A 156 38.13 2.94 9.58
C GLN A 156 39.22 2.02 10.15
N LEU A 157 38.84 0.96 10.88
CA LEU A 157 39.81 0.04 11.47
C LEU A 157 40.49 -0.89 10.44
N THR A 158 39.78 -1.27 9.38
CA THR A 158 40.28 -2.22 8.36
C THR A 158 41.00 -1.54 7.22
N GLY A 159 41.01 -0.21 7.13
CA GLY A 159 41.62 0.53 6.03
C GLY A 159 41.03 0.28 4.66
N LYS A 160 39.84 -0.38 4.60
CA LYS A 160 39.11 -0.61 3.36
C LYS A 160 38.07 0.51 3.20
N VAL A 161 38.39 1.44 2.29
CA VAL A 161 37.46 2.47 1.80
C VAL A 161 36.49 1.85 0.81
#